data_1711b5528ed8f24852c3f71bee0fc54b
#
_entry.id   1711b5528ed8f24852c3f71bee0fc54b
#
_cell.length_a   1.000
_cell.length_b   1.000
_cell.length_c   1.000
_cell.angle_alpha   90.00
_cell.angle_beta   90.00
_cell.angle_gamma   90.00
#
_symmetry.space_group_name_H-M   'P 1'
#
loop_
_entity.id
_entity.type
_entity.pdbx_description
1 polymer ?
#
loop_
_entity_poly.entity_id
_entity_poly.type
_entity_poly.pdbx_seq_one_letter_code
_entity_poly.pdbx_strand_id
1 'polypeptide(L)'
;MSKTAKVALTIITLMLLFVATIVGGFFYWLSQNRDALKQSQSDGLAFGKQTDDKRCWEEALRRQPQTQNYKDTLKNNSFLLACLAAAANPPKFCEGVPLPGQIIDGTRWTLERCARPEMQALSKADCKGLLATLQTYCSEYYKPPSTK
;
A
#
# COMPACT_ATOMS: atom_id res chain seq x y z
N MET A 1 -1.49 49.29 -13.35
CA MET A 1 -1.29 47.85 -13.66
C MET A 1 -1.69 47.60 -15.10
N SER A 2 -0.79 46.99 -15.89
CA SER A 2 -1.07 46.67 -17.29
C SER A 2 -2.14 45.56 -17.37
N LYS A 3 -2.87 45.50 -18.50
CA LYS A 3 -3.88 44.42 -18.71
C LYS A 3 -3.28 43.04 -18.56
N THR A 4 -2.05 42.85 -19.00
CA THR A 4 -1.29 41.59 -18.87
C THR A 4 -1.00 41.19 -17.41
N ALA A 5 -0.68 42.18 -16.54
CA ALA A 5 -0.46 41.92 -15.12
C ALA A 5 -1.73 41.48 -14.39
N LYS A 6 -2.89 42.04 -14.76
CA LYS A 6 -4.19 41.61 -14.18
C LYS A 6 -4.53 40.16 -14.57
N VAL A 7 -4.34 39.81 -15.86
CA VAL A 7 -4.60 38.45 -16.34
C VAL A 7 -3.67 37.42 -15.65
N ALA A 8 -2.38 37.75 -15.57
CA ALA A 8 -1.43 36.87 -14.88
C ALA A 8 -1.79 36.64 -13.40
N LEU A 9 -2.18 37.72 -12.69
CA LEU A 9 -2.59 37.61 -11.29
C LEU A 9 -3.84 36.74 -11.13
N THR A 10 -4.83 36.91 -12.03
CA THR A 10 -6.05 36.09 -12.00
C THR A 10 -5.75 34.58 -12.20
N ILE A 11 -4.86 34.23 -13.16
CA ILE A 11 -4.46 32.83 -13.41
C ILE A 11 -3.76 32.24 -12.20
N ILE A 12 -2.82 32.98 -11.60
CA ILE A 12 -2.11 32.52 -10.40
C ILE A 12 -3.09 32.29 -9.25
N THR A 13 -4.03 33.21 -9.02
CA THR A 13 -5.04 33.07 -7.96
C THR A 13 -5.92 31.83 -8.18
N LEU A 14 -6.36 31.58 -9.41
CA LEU A 14 -7.17 30.41 -9.75
C LEU A 14 -6.38 29.12 -9.56
N MET A 15 -5.10 29.06 -9.95
CA MET A 15 -4.23 27.92 -9.70
C MET A 15 -4.04 27.65 -8.20
N LEU A 16 -3.81 28.69 -7.40
CA LEU A 16 -3.67 28.55 -5.96
C LEU A 16 -4.95 28.03 -5.30
N LEU A 17 -6.12 28.54 -5.71
CA LEU A 17 -7.40 28.03 -5.22
C LEU A 17 -7.64 26.58 -5.62
N PHE A 18 -7.29 26.20 -6.84
CA PHE A 18 -7.40 24.81 -7.31
C PHE A 18 -6.51 23.86 -6.50
N VAL A 19 -5.25 24.23 -6.28
CA VAL A 19 -4.33 23.44 -5.44
C VAL A 19 -4.85 23.36 -4.00
N ALA A 20 -5.32 24.46 -3.44
CA ALA A 20 -5.85 24.48 -2.07
C ALA A 20 -7.09 23.57 -1.91
N THR A 21 -7.98 23.51 -2.92
CA THR A 21 -9.14 22.62 -2.89
C THR A 21 -8.74 21.14 -2.97
N ILE A 22 -7.76 20.79 -3.81
CA ILE A 22 -7.25 19.40 -3.89
C ILE A 22 -6.60 18.99 -2.57
N VAL A 23 -5.70 19.82 -2.05
CA VAL A 23 -4.99 19.54 -0.79
C VAL A 23 -5.98 19.47 0.39
N GLY A 24 -6.90 20.45 0.49
CA GLY A 24 -7.92 20.46 1.53
C GLY A 24 -8.87 19.25 1.46
N GLY A 25 -9.32 18.91 0.25
CA GLY A 25 -10.15 17.72 0.02
C GLY A 25 -9.43 16.42 0.40
N PHE A 26 -8.13 16.30 0.08
CA PHE A 26 -7.32 15.15 0.47
C PHE A 26 -7.16 15.04 1.99
N PHE A 27 -6.84 16.12 2.68
CA PHE A 27 -6.74 16.12 4.14
C PHE A 27 -8.07 15.84 4.83
N TYR A 28 -9.17 16.39 4.31
CA TYR A 28 -10.51 16.08 4.81
C TYR A 28 -10.84 14.60 4.66
N TRP A 29 -10.60 14.02 3.46
CA TRP A 29 -10.81 12.61 3.22
C TRP A 29 -9.94 11.74 4.14
N LEU A 30 -8.67 12.11 4.32
CA LEU A 30 -7.73 11.38 5.20
C LEU A 30 -8.20 11.41 6.65
N SER A 31 -8.69 12.57 7.14
CA SER A 31 -9.19 12.69 8.51
C SER A 31 -10.41 11.79 8.77
N GLN A 32 -11.33 11.72 7.80
CA GLN A 32 -12.53 10.87 7.89
C GLN A 32 -12.21 9.36 7.86
N ASN A 33 -11.08 8.97 7.27
CA ASN A 33 -10.71 7.56 7.12
C ASN A 33 -9.66 7.09 8.15
N ARG A 34 -9.14 7.97 8.97
CA ARG A 34 -8.08 7.66 9.97
C ARG A 34 -8.46 6.53 10.90
N ASP A 35 -9.66 6.57 11.46
CA ASP A 35 -10.08 5.61 12.47
C ASP A 35 -10.25 4.21 11.85
N ALA A 36 -10.79 4.14 10.65
CA ALA A 36 -10.93 2.88 9.92
C ALA A 36 -9.57 2.25 9.55
N LEU A 37 -8.56 3.07 9.20
CA LEU A 37 -7.22 2.58 8.93
C LEU A 37 -6.51 2.15 10.21
N LYS A 38 -6.64 2.92 11.31
CA LYS A 38 -6.10 2.55 12.62
C LYS A 38 -6.70 1.25 13.13
N GLN A 39 -8.01 1.07 12.99
CA GLN A 39 -8.68 -0.17 13.36
C GLN A 39 -8.10 -1.35 12.57
N SER A 40 -7.96 -1.21 11.25
CA SER A 40 -7.38 -2.25 10.40
C SER A 40 -5.93 -2.59 10.77
N GLN A 41 -5.13 -1.59 11.14
CA GLN A 41 -3.77 -1.80 11.67
C GLN A 41 -3.80 -2.53 13.01
N SER A 42 -4.69 -2.14 13.93
CA SER A 42 -4.85 -2.81 15.23
C SER A 42 -5.24 -4.28 15.07
N ASP A 43 -6.17 -4.55 14.16
CA ASP A 43 -6.60 -5.92 13.83
C ASP A 43 -5.43 -6.74 13.24
N GLY A 44 -4.64 -6.12 12.36
CA GLY A 44 -3.42 -6.73 11.80
C GLY A 44 -2.39 -7.06 12.87
N LEU A 45 -2.09 -6.12 13.76
CA LEU A 45 -1.18 -6.33 14.89
C LEU A 45 -1.66 -7.45 15.82
N ALA A 46 -2.95 -7.49 16.14
CA ALA A 46 -3.52 -8.51 17.01
C ALA A 46 -3.44 -9.90 16.37
N PHE A 47 -3.75 -10.00 15.07
CA PHE A 47 -3.67 -11.25 14.33
C PHE A 47 -2.21 -11.71 14.16
N GLY A 48 -1.29 -10.81 13.81
CA GLY A 48 0.13 -11.11 13.59
C GLY A 48 0.82 -11.65 14.85
N LYS A 49 0.48 -11.16 16.04
CA LYS A 49 1.01 -11.67 17.31
C LYS A 49 0.68 -13.13 17.59
N GLN A 50 -0.34 -13.67 16.94
CA GLN A 50 -0.86 -15.03 17.16
C GLN A 50 -0.57 -15.97 15.99
N THR A 51 0.16 -15.49 14.97
CA THR A 51 0.34 -16.23 13.72
C THR A 51 1.71 -16.00 13.09
N ASP A 52 1.92 -16.56 11.90
CA ASP A 52 3.13 -16.40 11.09
C ASP A 52 2.86 -15.54 9.83
N ASP A 53 3.93 -15.20 9.12
CA ASP A 53 3.90 -14.39 7.90
C ASP A 53 3.01 -15.01 6.81
N LYS A 54 3.04 -16.33 6.67
CA LYS A 54 2.26 -17.06 5.68
C LYS A 54 0.76 -16.88 5.94
N ARG A 55 0.34 -17.00 7.19
CA ARG A 55 -1.07 -16.80 7.57
C ARG A 55 -1.51 -15.35 7.44
N CYS A 56 -0.62 -14.39 7.71
CA CYS A 56 -0.91 -12.98 7.43
C CYS A 56 -1.22 -12.76 5.95
N TRP A 57 -0.42 -13.37 5.07
CA TRP A 57 -0.61 -13.29 3.63
C TRP A 57 -1.91 -13.98 3.18
N GLU A 58 -2.15 -15.21 3.63
CA GLU A 58 -3.37 -15.96 3.31
C GLU A 58 -4.64 -15.20 3.75
N GLU A 59 -4.62 -14.60 4.93
CA GLU A 59 -5.74 -13.81 5.43
C GLU A 59 -5.94 -12.53 4.61
N ALA A 60 -4.89 -11.84 4.21
CA ALA A 60 -4.99 -10.69 3.32
C ALA A 60 -5.56 -11.08 1.95
N LEU A 61 -5.14 -12.21 1.38
CA LEU A 61 -5.72 -12.75 0.15
C LEU A 61 -7.21 -13.07 0.29
N ARG A 62 -7.61 -13.66 1.41
CA ARG A 62 -9.01 -13.99 1.70
C ARG A 62 -9.89 -12.74 1.81
N ARG A 63 -9.35 -11.65 2.35
CA ARG A 63 -10.06 -10.36 2.51
C ARG A 63 -10.16 -9.57 1.22
N GLN A 64 -9.21 -9.71 0.31
CA GLN A 64 -9.11 -8.87 -0.88
C GLN A 64 -10.32 -8.96 -1.82
N PRO A 65 -10.89 -10.14 -2.14
CA PRO A 65 -12.08 -10.23 -2.99
C PRO A 65 -13.33 -9.57 -2.38
N GLN A 66 -13.31 -9.25 -1.09
CA GLN A 66 -14.40 -8.60 -0.38
C GLN A 66 -14.29 -7.07 -0.42
N THR A 67 -13.16 -6.54 -0.94
CA THR A 67 -12.97 -5.10 -1.08
C THR A 67 -13.82 -4.57 -2.24
N GLN A 68 -14.65 -3.57 -1.95
CA GLN A 68 -15.58 -3.00 -2.94
C GLN A 68 -15.09 -1.67 -3.51
N ASN A 69 -14.10 -1.07 -2.87
CA ASN A 69 -13.58 0.25 -3.22
C ASN A 69 -12.14 0.42 -2.74
N TYR A 70 -11.51 1.49 -3.21
CA TYR A 70 -10.13 1.83 -2.87
C TYR A 70 -9.85 1.95 -1.36
N LYS A 71 -10.82 2.42 -0.59
CA LYS A 71 -10.71 2.51 0.87
C LYS A 71 -10.56 1.12 1.52
N ASP A 72 -11.32 0.15 1.06
CA ASP A 72 -11.26 -1.21 1.59
C ASP A 72 -9.95 -1.90 1.19
N THR A 73 -9.47 -1.66 -0.02
CA THR A 73 -8.13 -2.08 -0.46
C THR A 73 -7.03 -1.50 0.44
N LEU A 74 -7.10 -0.21 0.77
CA LEU A 74 -6.14 0.42 1.70
C LEU A 74 -6.20 -0.18 3.10
N LYS A 75 -7.38 -0.47 3.62
CA LYS A 75 -7.52 -1.15 4.92
C LYS A 75 -6.86 -2.53 4.89
N ASN A 76 -7.11 -3.32 3.85
CA ASN A 76 -6.52 -4.65 3.74
C ASN A 76 -5.00 -4.59 3.62
N ASN A 77 -4.45 -3.65 2.85
CA ASN A 77 -3.00 -3.43 2.77
C ASN A 77 -2.42 -2.99 4.13
N SER A 78 -3.12 -2.11 4.85
CA SER A 78 -2.72 -1.68 6.20
C SER A 78 -2.77 -2.83 7.21
N PHE A 79 -3.78 -3.70 7.12
CA PHE A 79 -3.86 -4.93 7.89
C PHE A 79 -2.66 -5.84 7.61
N LEU A 80 -2.38 -6.11 6.32
CA LEU A 80 -1.28 -6.98 5.92
C LEU A 80 0.06 -6.49 6.46
N LEU A 81 0.37 -5.20 6.26
CA LEU A 81 1.62 -4.62 6.73
C LEU A 81 1.77 -4.74 8.25
N ALA A 82 0.72 -4.41 9.01
CA ALA A 82 0.73 -4.50 10.47
C ALA A 82 0.81 -5.95 10.96
N CYS A 83 0.14 -6.87 10.28
CA CYS A 83 0.20 -8.30 10.58
C CYS A 83 1.61 -8.85 10.40
N LEU A 84 2.21 -8.62 9.24
CA LEU A 84 3.57 -9.05 8.94
C LEU A 84 4.60 -8.45 9.92
N ALA A 85 4.45 -7.18 10.29
CA ALA A 85 5.33 -6.51 11.25
C ALA A 85 5.24 -7.08 12.67
N ALA A 86 4.11 -7.71 13.04
CA ALA A 86 3.88 -8.30 14.35
C ALA A 86 4.08 -9.81 14.40
N ALA A 87 4.17 -10.48 13.25
CA ALA A 87 4.33 -11.92 13.15
C ALA A 87 5.69 -12.39 13.66
N ALA A 88 5.71 -13.55 14.33
CA ALA A 88 6.86 -14.02 15.11
C ALA A 88 8.04 -14.56 14.28
N ASN A 89 7.88 -14.77 12.98
CA ASN A 89 8.91 -15.37 12.13
C ASN A 89 9.46 -14.38 11.11
N PRO A 90 10.79 -14.09 11.15
CA PRO A 90 11.46 -13.46 10.04
C PRO A 90 11.91 -14.54 9.03
N PRO A 91 12.26 -14.28 7.98
CA PRO A 91 11.82 -13.77 6.69
C PRO A 91 12.23 -14.67 5.53
N LYS A 92 12.04 -15.99 5.61
CA LYS A 92 12.02 -16.83 4.40
C LYS A 92 10.97 -16.33 3.40
N PHE A 93 9.98 -15.63 3.94
CA PHE A 93 8.90 -15.01 3.16
C PHE A 93 9.37 -13.85 2.27
N CYS A 94 10.44 -13.16 2.65
CA CYS A 94 11.05 -12.09 1.85
C CYS A 94 12.14 -12.56 0.88
N GLU A 95 12.50 -13.84 0.90
CA GLU A 95 13.48 -14.37 -0.05
C GLU A 95 12.97 -14.23 -1.49
N GLY A 96 13.78 -13.60 -2.35
CA GLY A 96 13.44 -13.37 -3.75
C GLY A 96 12.41 -12.26 -4.00
N VAL A 97 12.05 -11.47 -2.98
CA VAL A 97 11.24 -10.26 -3.14
C VAL A 97 12.17 -9.13 -3.56
N PRO A 98 11.98 -8.51 -4.74
CA PRO A 98 12.83 -7.41 -5.22
C PRO A 98 12.64 -6.17 -4.34
N LEU A 99 13.71 -5.41 -4.14
CA LEU A 99 13.64 -4.13 -3.44
C LEU A 99 12.86 -3.09 -4.27
N PRO A 100 12.17 -2.11 -3.64
CA PRO A 100 11.37 -1.09 -4.35
C PRO A 100 12.13 -0.33 -5.42
N GLY A 101 13.47 -0.16 -5.29
CA GLY A 101 14.32 0.49 -6.29
C GLY A 101 14.67 -0.36 -7.51
N GLN A 102 14.41 -1.65 -7.49
CA GLN A 102 14.67 -2.59 -8.60
C GLN A 102 13.46 -2.64 -9.54
N ILE A 103 13.26 -1.58 -10.33
CA ILE A 103 12.02 -1.38 -11.13
C ILE A 103 11.76 -2.54 -12.09
N ILE A 104 12.78 -2.99 -12.84
CA ILE A 104 12.63 -4.05 -13.84
C ILE A 104 12.33 -5.39 -13.18
N ASP A 105 13.12 -5.76 -12.16
CA ASP A 105 12.94 -7.03 -11.44
C ASP A 105 11.64 -7.02 -10.65
N GLY A 106 11.28 -5.90 -10.02
CA GLY A 106 10.01 -5.71 -9.34
C GLY A 106 8.80 -5.86 -10.24
N THR A 107 8.88 -5.30 -11.47
CA THR A 107 7.80 -5.44 -12.46
C THR A 107 7.65 -6.88 -12.91
N ARG A 108 8.75 -7.54 -13.27
CA ARG A 108 8.76 -8.96 -13.68
C ARG A 108 8.19 -9.85 -12.57
N TRP A 109 8.73 -9.72 -11.37
CA TRP A 109 8.29 -10.47 -10.21
C TRP A 109 6.78 -10.28 -9.93
N THR A 110 6.28 -9.04 -10.01
CA THR A 110 4.86 -8.73 -9.83
C THR A 110 3.99 -9.41 -10.89
N LEU A 111 4.39 -9.37 -12.15
CA LEU A 111 3.66 -10.02 -13.24
C LEU A 111 3.62 -11.54 -13.06
N GLU A 112 4.75 -12.17 -12.75
CA GLU A 112 4.86 -13.60 -12.51
C GLU A 112 4.02 -14.04 -11.29
N ARG A 113 4.05 -13.27 -10.20
CA ARG A 113 3.26 -13.57 -9.00
C ARG A 113 1.76 -13.41 -9.24
N CYS A 114 1.33 -12.35 -9.92
CA CYS A 114 -0.08 -12.13 -10.25
C CYS A 114 -0.63 -13.13 -11.29
N ALA A 115 0.22 -13.82 -12.04
CA ALA A 115 -0.19 -14.88 -12.96
C ALA A 115 -0.46 -16.22 -12.27
N ARG A 116 -0.12 -16.36 -10.98
CA ARG A 116 -0.31 -17.62 -10.26
C ARG A 116 -1.79 -17.92 -9.98
N PRO A 117 -2.18 -19.20 -9.92
CA PRO A 117 -3.59 -19.60 -9.71
C PRO A 117 -4.24 -18.97 -8.48
N GLU A 118 -3.51 -18.90 -7.37
CA GLU A 118 -4.00 -18.32 -6.10
C GLU A 118 -4.30 -16.82 -6.18
N MET A 119 -3.76 -16.12 -7.21
CA MET A 119 -3.95 -14.70 -7.42
C MET A 119 -5.00 -14.38 -8.48
N GLN A 120 -5.49 -15.37 -9.21
CA GLN A 120 -6.42 -15.17 -10.34
C GLN A 120 -7.80 -14.64 -9.92
N ALA A 121 -8.19 -14.86 -8.67
CA ALA A 121 -9.43 -14.30 -8.11
C ALA A 121 -9.35 -12.79 -7.86
N LEU A 122 -8.16 -12.20 -7.93
CA LEU A 122 -7.93 -10.78 -7.69
C LEU A 122 -7.95 -9.98 -8.98
N SER A 123 -8.38 -8.71 -8.89
CA SER A 123 -8.11 -7.76 -9.98
C SER A 123 -6.60 -7.54 -10.12
N LYS A 124 -6.16 -7.13 -11.32
CA LYS A 124 -4.74 -6.79 -11.54
C LYS A 124 -4.26 -5.67 -10.62
N ALA A 125 -5.13 -4.71 -10.28
CA ALA A 125 -4.80 -3.60 -9.39
C ALA A 125 -4.63 -4.08 -7.94
N ASP A 126 -5.53 -4.94 -7.48
CA ASP A 126 -5.48 -5.50 -6.12
C ASP A 126 -4.26 -6.39 -5.91
N CYS A 127 -3.96 -7.27 -6.88
CA CYS A 127 -2.76 -8.10 -6.84
C CYS A 127 -1.49 -7.23 -6.74
N LYS A 128 -1.37 -6.20 -7.58
CA LYS A 128 -0.23 -5.28 -7.53
C LYS A 128 -0.15 -4.55 -6.19
N GLY A 129 -1.28 -4.11 -5.64
CA GLY A 129 -1.35 -3.42 -4.35
C GLY A 129 -0.84 -4.29 -3.19
N LEU A 130 -1.28 -5.54 -3.11
CA LEU A 130 -0.81 -6.50 -2.10
C LEU A 130 0.69 -6.79 -2.23
N LEU A 131 1.17 -7.00 -3.46
CA LEU A 131 2.59 -7.27 -3.70
C LEU A 131 3.46 -6.04 -3.40
N ALA A 132 3.00 -4.83 -3.68
CA ALA A 132 3.69 -3.60 -3.30
C ALA A 132 3.78 -3.45 -1.76
N THR A 133 2.71 -3.83 -1.04
CA THR A 133 2.73 -3.87 0.43
C THR A 133 3.76 -4.88 0.95
N LEU A 134 3.86 -6.04 0.33
CA LEU A 134 4.87 -7.04 0.66
C LEU A 134 6.30 -6.54 0.37
N GLN A 135 6.53 -5.87 -0.77
CA GLN A 135 7.84 -5.26 -1.06
C GLN A 135 8.22 -4.20 -0.02
N THR A 136 7.26 -3.35 0.38
CA THR A 136 7.48 -2.35 1.44
C THR A 136 7.88 -3.03 2.74
N TYR A 137 7.13 -4.04 3.20
CA TYR A 137 7.47 -4.81 4.39
C TYR A 137 8.87 -5.41 4.30
N CYS A 138 9.18 -6.11 3.21
CA CYS A 138 10.47 -6.76 3.05
C CYS A 138 11.64 -5.76 2.96
N SER A 139 11.41 -4.55 2.45
CA SER A 139 12.46 -3.52 2.40
C SER A 139 12.73 -2.83 3.75
N GLU A 140 11.70 -2.69 4.57
CA GLU A 140 11.79 -1.98 5.86
C GLU A 140 12.19 -2.89 7.01
N TYR A 141 11.65 -4.11 7.02
CA TYR A 141 11.78 -5.03 8.15
C TYR A 141 12.75 -6.19 7.90
N TYR A 142 13.02 -6.51 6.62
CA TYR A 142 13.97 -7.54 6.26
C TYR A 142 15.31 -6.94 5.82
N LYS A 143 16.33 -7.13 6.64
CA LYS A 143 17.72 -6.90 6.21
C LYS A 143 18.29 -8.25 5.74
N PRO A 144 18.52 -8.44 4.43
CA PRO A 144 19.18 -9.65 3.95
C PRO A 144 20.54 -9.79 4.67
N PRO A 145 20.97 -11.01 4.99
CA PRO A 145 22.31 -11.20 5.52
C PRO A 145 23.30 -10.56 4.57
N SER A 146 24.16 -9.67 5.10
CA SER A 146 25.18 -9.02 4.31
C SER A 146 26.04 -10.08 3.64
N THR A 147 25.96 -10.20 2.33
CA THR A 147 26.91 -10.98 1.54
C THR A 147 28.29 -10.39 1.77
N LYS A 148 29.10 -11.03 2.63
CA LYS A 148 30.53 -10.76 2.72
C LYS A 148 31.23 -11.33 1.49
#